data_e9c74bf880ba164ea6c4e46de2883063
#
_entry.id   e9c74bf880ba164ea6c4e46de2883063
#
_cell.length_a   1.000
_cell.length_b   1.000
_cell.length_c   1.000
_cell.angle_alpha   90.00
_cell.angle_beta   90.00
_cell.angle_gamma   90.00
#
_symmetry.space_group_name_H-M   'P 1'
#
loop_
_entity.id
_entity.type
_entity.pdbx_description
1 polymer ?
#
loop_
_entity_poly.entity_id
_entity_poly.type
_entity_poly.pdbx_seq_one_letter_code
_entity_poly.pdbx_strand_id
1 'polypeptide(L)'
;EVTVDFGKPKQVLNLPNLQKLDKLSEELSKDEDISKPISLIEVIKFANQAFYNGKPSYYKLPTNMTKNFILKYASQSTGEIGGQANSFVDSTLQRVRLSFRVKDIGTKKMQEKENKLYNIVEQYFPNDRYTVKVTGSSIIFFKGTQYLVFNLFTSLALAIVLIAFFMAWMFKS
;
A
#
# COMPACT_ATOMS: atom_id res chain seq x y z
N GLU A 1 -2.38 -2.26 0.43
CA GLU A 1 -1.78 -1.18 1.22
C GLU A 1 -0.29 -1.07 0.92
N VAL A 2 0.20 0.16 0.85
CA VAL A 2 1.64 0.47 0.75
C VAL A 2 2.02 1.30 1.96
N THR A 3 3.03 0.88 2.70
CA THR A 3 3.59 1.64 3.82
C THR A 3 5.00 2.09 3.46
N VAL A 4 5.26 3.38 3.59
CA VAL A 4 6.57 4.00 3.36
C VAL A 4 7.12 4.50 4.68
N ASP A 5 8.32 4.03 5.06
CA ASP A 5 9.07 4.49 6.22
C ASP A 5 10.20 5.41 5.74
N PHE A 6 10.22 6.64 6.23
CA PHE A 6 11.19 7.66 5.88
C PHE A 6 12.47 7.62 6.76
N GLY A 7 12.56 6.68 7.68
CA GLY A 7 13.74 6.46 8.53
C GLY A 7 13.95 7.48 9.65
N LYS A 8 13.29 8.64 9.61
CA LYS A 8 13.42 9.72 10.62
C LYS A 8 12.06 10.31 10.97
N PRO A 9 11.84 10.71 12.24
CA PRO A 9 10.60 11.36 12.67
C PRO A 9 10.27 12.62 11.87
N LYS A 10 8.98 12.92 11.73
CA LYS A 10 8.42 14.12 11.07
C LYS A 10 8.73 14.25 9.57
N GLN A 11 9.39 13.27 8.95
CA GLN A 11 9.74 13.34 7.53
C GLN A 11 8.54 13.21 6.60
N VAL A 12 7.47 12.56 7.04
CA VAL A 12 6.21 12.45 6.28
C VAL A 12 5.67 13.83 5.92
N LEU A 13 5.74 14.80 6.82
CA LEU A 13 5.19 16.15 6.63
C LEU A 13 6.10 17.09 5.80
N ASN A 14 7.27 16.65 5.35
CA ASN A 14 8.09 17.43 4.45
C ASN A 14 7.42 17.57 3.09
N LEU A 15 7.37 18.79 2.57
CA LEU A 15 6.65 19.05 1.30
C LEU A 15 7.16 18.21 0.13
N PRO A 16 8.48 18.02 -0.08
CA PRO A 16 8.97 17.10 -1.12
C PRO A 16 8.44 15.66 -0.96
N ASN A 17 8.33 15.16 0.27
CA ASN A 17 7.82 13.82 0.55
C ASN A 17 6.30 13.74 0.30
N LEU A 18 5.55 14.76 0.70
CA LEU A 18 4.13 14.87 0.40
C LEU A 18 3.87 14.92 -1.11
N GLN A 19 4.70 15.66 -1.87
CA GLN A 19 4.59 15.71 -3.33
C GLN A 19 4.92 14.37 -4.00
N LYS A 20 5.91 13.61 -3.49
CA LYS A 20 6.21 12.27 -3.98
C LYS A 20 5.05 11.30 -3.70
N LEU A 21 4.47 11.36 -2.50
CA LEU A 21 3.31 10.55 -2.14
C LEU A 21 2.08 10.88 -3.00
N ASP A 22 1.87 12.16 -3.29
CA ASP A 22 0.79 12.61 -4.16
C ASP A 22 0.94 12.06 -5.59
N LYS A 23 2.13 12.21 -6.17
CA LYS A 23 2.44 11.63 -7.50
C LYS A 23 2.29 10.12 -7.53
N LEU A 24 2.74 9.41 -6.49
CA LEU A 24 2.52 7.97 -6.37
C LEU A 24 1.02 7.64 -6.33
N SER A 25 0.24 8.38 -5.55
CA SER A 25 -1.22 8.20 -5.47
C SER A 25 -1.90 8.43 -6.83
N GLU A 26 -1.49 9.46 -7.56
CA GLU A 26 -1.97 9.73 -8.91
C GLU A 26 -1.60 8.62 -9.90
N GLU A 27 -0.36 8.12 -9.84
CA GLU A 27 0.10 7.03 -10.73
C GLU A 27 -0.66 5.73 -10.46
N LEU A 28 -0.86 5.38 -9.20
CA LEU A 28 -1.67 4.20 -8.83
C LEU A 28 -3.13 4.33 -9.25
N SER A 29 -3.67 5.55 -9.27
CA SER A 29 -5.06 5.82 -9.68
C SER A 29 -5.30 5.65 -11.18
N LYS A 30 -4.25 5.57 -12.01
CA LYS A 30 -4.38 5.31 -13.45
C LYS A 30 -4.70 3.85 -13.79
N ASP A 31 -4.49 2.96 -12.83
CA ASP A 31 -4.79 1.54 -13.00
C ASP A 31 -6.27 1.28 -12.68
N GLU A 32 -7.04 0.85 -13.68
CA GLU A 32 -8.48 0.61 -13.57
C GLU A 32 -8.88 -0.47 -12.56
N ASP A 33 -7.94 -1.36 -12.19
CA ASP A 33 -8.16 -2.42 -11.21
C ASP A 33 -7.85 -1.98 -9.78
N ILE A 34 -7.30 -0.77 -9.60
CA ILE A 34 -6.93 -0.19 -8.31
C ILE A 34 -7.84 1.01 -8.03
N SER A 35 -8.49 1.03 -6.87
CA SER A 35 -9.23 2.22 -6.45
C SER A 35 -8.27 3.38 -6.16
N LYS A 36 -8.75 4.61 -6.27
CA LYS A 36 -7.96 5.76 -5.81
C LYS A 36 -7.43 5.51 -4.39
N PRO A 37 -6.11 5.63 -4.16
CA PRO A 37 -5.54 5.49 -2.83
C PRO A 37 -6.09 6.52 -1.84
N ILE A 38 -6.32 6.09 -0.61
CA ILE A 38 -6.65 6.96 0.51
C ILE A 38 -5.44 7.00 1.42
N SER A 39 -4.99 8.19 1.75
CA SER A 39 -3.79 8.41 2.55
C SER A 39 -3.86 9.76 3.28
N LEU A 40 -2.81 10.09 4.03
CA LEU A 40 -2.65 11.41 4.61
C LEU A 40 -2.77 12.55 3.58
N ILE A 41 -2.41 12.28 2.32
CA ILE A 41 -2.45 13.30 1.24
C ILE A 41 -3.87 13.80 1.01
N GLU A 42 -4.85 12.90 0.94
CA GLU A 42 -6.25 13.26 0.77
C GLU A 42 -6.77 14.07 1.95
N VAL A 43 -6.36 13.70 3.17
CA VAL A 43 -6.72 14.44 4.38
C VAL A 43 -6.14 15.87 4.34
N ILE A 44 -4.88 16.03 3.93
CA ILE A 44 -4.25 17.35 3.81
C ILE A 44 -4.89 18.18 2.71
N LYS A 45 -5.20 17.59 1.54
CA LYS A 45 -5.90 18.28 0.44
C LYS A 45 -7.29 18.75 0.88
N PHE A 46 -8.01 17.88 1.59
CA PHE A 46 -9.32 18.21 2.12
C PHE A 46 -9.25 19.33 3.17
N ALA A 47 -8.29 19.26 4.10
CA ALA A 47 -8.06 20.30 5.09
C ALA A 47 -7.70 21.66 4.45
N ASN A 48 -6.88 21.63 3.38
CA ASN A 48 -6.57 22.83 2.61
C ASN A 48 -7.81 23.41 1.94
N GLN A 49 -8.65 22.59 1.33
CA GLN A 49 -9.91 23.03 0.75
C GLN A 49 -10.87 23.61 1.80
N ALA A 50 -11.01 22.92 2.94
CA ALA A 50 -11.86 23.39 4.04
C ALA A 50 -11.40 24.75 4.61
N PHE A 51 -10.09 24.92 4.77
CA PHE A 51 -9.49 26.18 5.21
C PHE A 51 -9.81 27.36 4.26
N TYR A 52 -9.96 27.10 2.98
CA TYR A 52 -10.37 28.09 1.96
C TYR A 52 -11.88 28.02 1.63
N ASN A 53 -12.72 27.82 2.65
CA ASN A 53 -14.19 27.83 2.54
C ASN A 53 -14.76 26.80 1.55
N GLY A 54 -14.13 25.63 1.43
CA GLY A 54 -14.63 24.54 0.60
C GLY A 54 -14.45 24.71 -0.89
N LYS A 55 -13.73 25.72 -1.38
CA LYS A 55 -13.54 25.96 -2.83
C LYS A 55 -12.80 24.79 -3.50
N PRO A 56 -13.34 24.18 -4.57
CA PRO A 56 -12.73 23.01 -5.23
C PRO A 56 -11.31 23.27 -5.75
N SER A 57 -10.98 24.49 -6.16
CA SER A 57 -9.64 24.88 -6.64
C SER A 57 -8.52 24.73 -5.57
N TYR A 58 -8.91 24.63 -4.31
CA TYR A 58 -7.99 24.42 -3.19
C TYR A 58 -7.87 22.96 -2.73
N TYR A 59 -8.50 22.01 -3.44
CA TYR A 59 -8.26 20.58 -3.22
C TYR A 59 -6.89 20.17 -3.80
N LYS A 60 -5.84 20.64 -3.17
CA LYS A 60 -4.44 20.43 -3.56
C LYS A 60 -3.53 20.50 -2.34
N LEU A 61 -2.29 20.08 -2.47
CA LEU A 61 -1.31 20.25 -1.41
C LEU A 61 -1.08 21.73 -1.10
N PRO A 62 -0.95 22.10 0.18
CA PRO A 62 -0.64 23.47 0.59
C PRO A 62 0.77 23.86 0.15
N THR A 63 1.00 25.16 0.01
CA THR A 63 2.34 25.71 -0.24
C THR A 63 3.21 25.67 1.03
N ASN A 64 4.52 25.88 0.89
CA ASN A 64 5.43 25.97 2.06
C ASN A 64 4.97 27.03 3.08
N MET A 65 4.41 28.15 2.63
CA MET A 65 3.94 29.23 3.49
C MET A 65 2.69 28.83 4.29
N THR A 66 1.77 28.11 3.67
CA THR A 66 0.46 27.77 4.28
C THR A 66 0.47 26.42 4.98
N LYS A 67 1.44 25.54 4.68
CA LYS A 67 1.52 24.18 5.20
C LYS A 67 1.34 24.11 6.72
N ASN A 68 2.10 24.88 7.47
CA ASN A 68 2.05 24.83 8.94
C ASN A 68 0.68 25.26 9.50
N PHE A 69 0.03 26.22 8.86
CA PHE A 69 -1.32 26.65 9.25
C PHE A 69 -2.34 25.56 8.94
N ILE A 70 -2.27 24.94 7.76
CA ILE A 70 -3.17 23.87 7.36
C ILE A 70 -3.00 22.63 8.24
N LEU A 71 -1.76 22.23 8.53
CA LEU A 71 -1.50 21.10 9.42
C LEU A 71 -1.97 21.36 10.84
N LYS A 72 -1.78 22.60 11.36
CA LYS A 72 -2.31 22.99 12.66
C LYS A 72 -3.84 23.00 12.66
N TYR A 73 -4.47 23.51 11.62
CA TYR A 73 -5.92 23.49 11.43
C TYR A 73 -6.45 22.05 11.41
N ALA A 74 -5.83 21.17 10.65
CA ALA A 74 -6.19 19.75 10.58
C ALA A 74 -6.05 19.04 11.95
N SER A 75 -5.00 19.36 12.72
CA SER A 75 -4.78 18.74 14.04
C SER A 75 -5.69 19.29 15.14
N GLN A 76 -6.15 20.52 15.02
CA GLN A 76 -7.04 21.17 15.99
C GLN A 76 -8.53 20.93 15.70
N SER A 77 -8.88 20.53 14.50
CA SER A 77 -10.25 20.09 14.21
C SER A 77 -10.52 18.81 15.00
N THR A 78 -11.08 19.00 16.19
CA THR A 78 -11.52 17.97 17.16
C THR A 78 -12.71 17.17 16.59
N GLY A 79 -12.50 16.48 15.51
CA GLY A 79 -13.54 15.72 14.83
C GLY A 79 -12.90 14.67 13.94
N GLU A 80 -13.65 14.27 12.94
CA GLU A 80 -13.29 13.20 12.01
C GLU A 80 -11.95 13.39 11.26
N ILE A 81 -11.51 14.63 11.00
CA ILE A 81 -10.30 14.92 10.22
C ILE A 81 -9.02 14.53 10.98
N GLY A 82 -8.89 14.92 12.24
CA GLY A 82 -7.71 14.58 13.06
C GLY A 82 -7.61 13.09 13.36
N GLY A 83 -8.76 12.46 13.67
CA GLY A 83 -8.83 11.01 13.89
C GLY A 83 -8.52 10.20 12.63
N GLN A 84 -8.96 10.65 11.46
CA GLN A 84 -8.67 10.00 10.19
C GLN A 84 -7.20 10.10 9.80
N ALA A 85 -6.54 11.26 10.04
CA ALA A 85 -5.11 11.42 9.75
C ALA A 85 -4.25 10.38 10.51
N ASN A 86 -4.58 10.13 11.78
CA ASN A 86 -3.88 9.14 12.62
C ASN A 86 -4.00 7.69 12.10
N SER A 87 -4.98 7.40 11.25
CA SER A 87 -5.12 6.09 10.61
C SER A 87 -4.10 5.87 9.50
N PHE A 88 -3.48 6.92 8.99
CA PHE A 88 -2.56 6.85 7.85
C PHE A 88 -1.10 7.13 8.21
N VAL A 89 -0.82 7.57 9.44
CA VAL A 89 0.53 7.87 9.91
C VAL A 89 0.75 7.31 11.30
N ASP A 90 2.00 7.06 11.61
CA ASP A 90 2.39 6.70 12.98
C ASP A 90 2.53 7.96 13.87
N SER A 91 2.60 7.75 15.19
CA SER A 91 2.73 8.82 16.19
C SER A 91 3.99 9.68 16.02
N THR A 92 5.02 9.15 15.40
CA THR A 92 6.28 9.84 15.14
C THR A 92 6.30 10.60 13.81
N LEU A 93 5.26 10.43 12.96
CA LEU A 93 5.18 10.98 11.59
C LEU A 93 6.38 10.54 10.72
N GLN A 94 6.87 9.34 10.98
CA GLN A 94 7.95 8.70 10.24
C GLN A 94 7.42 7.80 9.14
N ARG A 95 6.29 7.13 9.39
CA ARG A 95 5.67 6.18 8.48
C ARG A 95 4.34 6.71 7.96
N VAL A 96 4.08 6.45 6.70
CA VAL A 96 2.79 6.76 6.07
C VAL A 96 2.25 5.53 5.37
N ARG A 97 0.95 5.36 5.44
CA ARG A 97 0.20 4.27 4.80
C ARG A 97 -0.71 4.83 3.71
N LEU A 98 -0.62 4.21 2.53
CA LEU A 98 -1.57 4.39 1.44
C LEU A 98 -2.46 3.14 1.39
N SER A 99 -3.75 3.32 1.53
CA SER A 99 -4.74 2.23 1.46
C SER A 99 -5.53 2.35 0.17
N PHE A 100 -5.70 1.25 -0.54
CA PHE A 100 -6.50 1.15 -1.76
C PHE A 100 -7.11 -0.24 -1.88
N ARG A 101 -8.17 -0.34 -2.65
CA ARG A 101 -8.81 -1.61 -2.98
C ARG A 101 -8.35 -2.07 -4.34
N VAL A 102 -8.20 -3.38 -4.49
CA VAL A 102 -7.91 -4.03 -5.77
C VAL A 102 -9.10 -4.88 -6.14
N LYS A 103 -9.52 -4.83 -7.41
CA LYS A 103 -10.57 -5.72 -7.93
C LYS A 103 -10.13 -7.18 -7.80
N ASP A 104 -11.08 -8.08 -7.71
CA ASP A 104 -10.78 -9.52 -7.83
C ASP A 104 -10.48 -9.84 -9.29
N ILE A 105 -9.20 -10.02 -9.57
CA ILE A 105 -8.67 -10.28 -10.94
C ILE A 105 -8.10 -11.68 -11.08
N GLY A 106 -8.24 -12.50 -10.04
CA GLY A 106 -7.68 -13.86 -9.99
C GLY A 106 -6.17 -13.87 -9.74
N THR A 107 -5.65 -15.05 -9.35
CA THR A 107 -4.30 -15.24 -8.80
C THR A 107 -3.18 -14.85 -9.75
N LYS A 108 -3.29 -15.21 -11.03
CA LYS A 108 -2.22 -14.95 -12.02
C LYS A 108 -2.03 -13.45 -12.27
N LYS A 109 -3.14 -12.76 -12.54
CA LYS A 109 -3.10 -11.30 -12.75
C LYS A 109 -2.71 -10.54 -11.50
N MET A 110 -3.06 -11.04 -10.31
CA MET A 110 -2.67 -10.44 -9.03
C MET A 110 -1.14 -10.44 -8.86
N GLN A 111 -0.46 -11.50 -9.23
CA GLN A 111 1.00 -11.58 -9.18
C GLN A 111 1.67 -10.57 -10.11
N GLU A 112 1.17 -10.43 -11.34
CA GLU A 112 1.66 -9.43 -12.29
C GLU A 112 1.43 -8.01 -11.76
N LYS A 113 0.27 -7.76 -11.16
CA LYS A 113 -0.06 -6.47 -10.53
C LYS A 113 0.80 -6.19 -9.30
N GLU A 114 1.09 -7.18 -8.46
CA GLU A 114 1.98 -7.02 -7.31
C GLU A 114 3.37 -6.58 -7.79
N ASN A 115 3.94 -7.25 -8.80
CA ASN A 115 5.24 -6.89 -9.36
C ASN A 115 5.24 -5.47 -9.96
N LYS A 116 4.18 -5.13 -10.71
CA LYS A 116 4.03 -3.78 -11.26
C LYS A 116 3.94 -2.73 -10.16
N LEU A 117 3.19 -3.01 -9.10
CA LEU A 117 3.07 -2.13 -7.94
C LEU A 117 4.42 -1.89 -7.26
N TYR A 118 5.21 -2.95 -7.04
CA TYR A 118 6.57 -2.81 -6.49
C TYR A 118 7.44 -1.92 -7.36
N ASN A 119 7.44 -2.10 -8.67
CA ASN A 119 8.23 -1.30 -9.60
C ASN A 119 7.82 0.19 -9.58
N ILE A 120 6.51 0.46 -9.55
CA ILE A 120 6.01 1.84 -9.45
C ILE A 120 6.43 2.47 -8.13
N VAL A 121 6.27 1.75 -7.02
CA VAL A 121 6.62 2.29 -5.69
C VAL A 121 8.11 2.54 -5.58
N GLU A 122 8.96 1.62 -6.05
CA GLU A 122 10.42 1.75 -6.03
C GLU A 122 10.91 2.94 -6.88
N GLN A 123 10.23 3.28 -7.96
CA GLN A 123 10.54 4.46 -8.78
C GLN A 123 10.40 5.77 -7.99
N TYR A 124 9.42 5.87 -7.09
CA TYR A 124 9.20 7.06 -6.25
C TYR A 124 9.95 7.00 -4.92
N PHE A 125 10.09 5.79 -4.37
CA PHE A 125 10.68 5.50 -3.05
C PHE A 125 11.69 4.36 -3.15
N PRO A 126 12.90 4.62 -3.69
CA PRO A 126 13.96 3.62 -3.83
C PRO A 126 14.34 2.99 -2.48
N ASN A 127 14.54 1.67 -2.48
CA ASN A 127 14.83 0.88 -1.28
C ASN A 127 16.18 1.20 -0.61
N ASP A 128 17.08 1.93 -1.27
CA ASP A 128 18.34 2.44 -0.70
C ASP A 128 18.13 3.56 0.33
N ARG A 129 17.00 4.27 0.25
CA ARG A 129 16.69 5.46 1.08
C ARG A 129 15.45 5.30 1.93
N TYR A 130 14.52 4.44 1.53
CA TYR A 130 13.22 4.27 2.15
C TYR A 130 12.96 2.79 2.41
N THR A 131 12.29 2.48 3.50
CA THR A 131 11.79 1.13 3.70
C THR A 131 10.33 1.07 3.27
N VAL A 132 10.07 0.35 2.19
CA VAL A 132 8.73 0.20 1.64
C VAL A 132 8.21 -1.21 1.93
N LYS A 133 6.97 -1.29 2.39
CA LYS A 133 6.25 -2.56 2.57
C LYS A 133 4.94 -2.51 1.82
N VAL A 134 4.75 -3.47 0.94
CA VAL A 134 3.45 -3.73 0.29
C VAL A 134 2.79 -4.87 1.05
N THR A 135 1.60 -4.64 1.57
CA THR A 135 0.87 -5.57 2.43
C THR A 135 -0.64 -5.43 2.20
N GLY A 136 -1.42 -6.17 2.95
CA GLY A 136 -2.87 -6.12 2.90
C GLY A 136 -3.49 -7.49 2.78
N SER A 137 -4.79 -7.60 3.13
CA SER A 137 -5.52 -8.87 3.15
C SER A 137 -5.48 -9.60 1.82
N SER A 138 -5.59 -8.88 0.70
CA SER A 138 -5.55 -9.47 -0.65
C SER A 138 -4.21 -10.14 -0.96
N ILE A 139 -3.09 -9.51 -0.58
CA ILE A 139 -1.74 -10.07 -0.81
C ILE A 139 -1.50 -11.26 0.11
N ILE A 140 -1.89 -11.17 1.38
CA ILE A 140 -1.77 -12.27 2.35
C ILE A 140 -2.59 -13.48 1.88
N PHE A 141 -3.84 -13.26 1.48
CA PHE A 141 -4.70 -14.31 0.95
C PHE A 141 -4.12 -14.95 -0.32
N PHE A 142 -3.63 -14.13 -1.24
CA PHE A 142 -3.00 -14.61 -2.48
C PHE A 142 -1.78 -15.49 -2.19
N LYS A 143 -0.83 -15.01 -1.38
CA LYS A 143 0.37 -15.78 -1.01
C LYS A 143 0.02 -17.04 -0.22
N GLY A 144 -0.95 -16.96 0.68
CA GLY A 144 -1.45 -18.11 1.41
C GLY A 144 -2.04 -19.17 0.50
N THR A 145 -2.90 -18.78 -0.44
CA THR A 145 -3.51 -19.69 -1.42
C THR A 145 -2.44 -20.34 -2.32
N GLN A 146 -1.48 -19.55 -2.82
CA GLN A 146 -0.39 -20.08 -3.64
C GLN A 146 0.44 -21.12 -2.88
N TYR A 147 0.76 -20.85 -1.62
CA TYR A 147 1.48 -21.79 -0.75
C TYR A 147 0.69 -23.08 -0.52
N LEU A 148 -0.60 -22.98 -0.24
CA LEU A 148 -1.47 -24.16 -0.02
C LEU A 148 -1.56 -25.01 -1.29
N VAL A 149 -1.76 -24.39 -2.45
CA VAL A 149 -1.84 -25.10 -3.74
C VAL A 149 -0.53 -25.79 -4.05
N PHE A 150 0.61 -25.11 -3.89
CA PHE A 150 1.93 -25.71 -4.10
C PHE A 150 2.17 -26.93 -3.19
N ASN A 151 1.87 -26.81 -1.90
CA ASN A 151 2.02 -27.90 -0.94
C ASN A 151 1.08 -29.08 -1.26
N LEU A 152 -0.14 -28.81 -1.70
CA LEU A 152 -1.09 -29.84 -2.10
C LEU A 152 -0.53 -30.67 -3.27
N PHE A 153 -0.06 -30.00 -4.33
CA PHE A 153 0.53 -30.70 -5.50
C PHE A 153 1.82 -31.44 -5.13
N THR A 154 2.66 -30.87 -4.28
CA THR A 154 3.90 -31.52 -3.84
C THR A 154 3.60 -32.77 -3.02
N SER A 155 2.64 -32.73 -2.10
CA SER A 155 2.25 -33.88 -1.28
C SER A 155 1.59 -34.97 -2.14
N LEU A 156 0.75 -34.59 -3.11
CA LEU A 156 0.14 -35.53 -4.05
C LEU A 156 1.20 -36.24 -4.91
N ALA A 157 2.17 -35.47 -5.46
CA ALA A 157 3.26 -36.06 -6.24
C ALA A 157 4.09 -37.02 -5.41
N LEU A 158 4.42 -36.65 -4.16
CA LEU A 158 5.15 -37.52 -3.24
C LEU A 158 4.37 -38.82 -2.95
N ALA A 159 3.05 -38.71 -2.71
CA ALA A 159 2.22 -39.89 -2.48
C ALA A 159 2.20 -40.84 -3.69
N ILE A 160 2.09 -40.31 -4.91
CA ILE A 160 2.13 -41.11 -6.15
C ILE A 160 3.48 -41.82 -6.27
N VAL A 161 4.60 -41.13 -6.02
CA VAL A 161 5.94 -41.72 -6.08
C VAL A 161 6.10 -42.86 -5.05
N LEU A 162 5.63 -42.65 -3.82
CA LEU A 162 5.66 -43.67 -2.77
C LEU A 162 4.83 -44.90 -3.13
N ILE A 163 3.62 -44.69 -3.64
CA ILE A 163 2.74 -45.80 -4.07
C ILE A 163 3.41 -46.57 -5.23
N ALA A 164 3.95 -45.87 -6.22
CA ALA A 164 4.65 -46.49 -7.33
C ALA A 164 5.86 -47.32 -6.85
N PHE A 165 6.64 -46.77 -5.89
CA PHE A 165 7.79 -47.45 -5.31
C PHE A 165 7.37 -48.73 -4.57
N PHE A 166 6.34 -48.67 -3.73
CA PHE A 166 5.83 -49.85 -3.02
C PHE A 166 5.27 -50.90 -3.98
N MET A 167 4.51 -50.47 -5.00
CA MET A 167 4.02 -51.41 -6.01
C MET A 167 5.15 -52.09 -6.76
N ALA A 168 6.17 -51.32 -7.20
CA ALA A 168 7.32 -51.89 -7.88
C ALA A 168 8.10 -52.89 -7.01
N TRP A 169 8.23 -52.59 -5.70
CA TRP A 169 8.83 -53.50 -4.72
C TRP A 169 8.03 -54.80 -4.58
N MET A 170 6.72 -54.65 -4.38
CA MET A 170 5.84 -55.82 -4.12
C MET A 170 5.76 -56.74 -5.34
N PHE A 171 5.76 -56.21 -6.59
CA PHE A 171 5.70 -57.01 -7.79
C PHE A 171 7.06 -57.53 -8.30
N LYS A 172 8.18 -57.07 -7.71
CA LYS A 172 9.49 -57.55 -8.03
C LYS A 172 9.86 -58.83 -7.28
N SER A 173 9.05 -59.37 -6.40
CA SER A 173 9.24 -60.61 -5.60
C SER A 173 8.69 -61.82 -6.35
#